data_439d8d58b73be029b04dbcf74df14836
#
_entry.id   439d8d58b73be029b04dbcf74df14836
#
_cell.length_a   1.000
_cell.length_b   1.000
_cell.length_c   1.000
_cell.angle_alpha   90.00
_cell.angle_beta   90.00
_cell.angle_gamma   90.00
#
_symmetry.space_group_name_H-M   'P 1'
#
loop_
_entity.id
_entity.type
_entity.pdbx_description
1 polymer ?
#
loop_
_entity_poly.entity_id
_entity_poly.type
_entity_poly.pdbx_seq_one_letter_code
_entity_poly.pdbx_strand_id
1 'polypeptide(L)'
;MAEQDTRSVPELFAAATNWTCKECGADCEEECGENCEHDCGDWTAVTALRGLGSREVLDEALKLTTSDDPRVRARAADILGQLGVPARTFPEECLRATINLLSNDIEPRVLEAAAFALGHLPTEPRGTSALVKLIAHDDRDVRFGVAFALGGRTDPEAIAALIRLTSDDADGVRDWATFGLGCLCEFDCDLVTEPVRAALLDRLTDEHFDTRSEALIGLARLGDDRVIDSVLAALRAELVGELAVEAAGLLARKEFLPALRDLRSWWDVNEDLLEESIQQCQGQEGSAVPS
;
A
#
# COMPACT_ATOMS: atom_id res chain seq x y z
N MET A 1 0.53 22.89 15.01
CA MET A 1 1.73 23.28 14.25
C MET A 1 2.85 22.41 14.80
N ALA A 2 3.37 21.47 14.01
CA ALA A 2 4.54 20.71 14.41
C ALA A 2 5.73 21.69 14.57
N GLU A 3 6.49 21.54 15.63
CA GLU A 3 7.69 22.35 15.90
C GLU A 3 8.68 22.09 14.75
N GLN A 4 9.14 23.14 14.11
CA GLN A 4 10.03 23.02 12.94
C GLN A 4 11.40 22.54 13.44
N ASP A 5 11.90 21.44 12.90
CA ASP A 5 13.22 20.92 13.25
C ASP A 5 14.31 21.94 12.92
N THR A 6 15.14 22.26 13.88
CA THR A 6 16.17 23.31 13.78
C THR A 6 17.56 22.78 13.45
N ARG A 7 17.71 21.44 13.31
CA ARG A 7 18.99 20.79 12.96
C ARG A 7 19.41 21.14 11.53
N SER A 8 20.72 21.26 11.31
CA SER A 8 21.29 21.40 9.97
C SER A 8 21.17 20.10 9.16
N VAL A 9 21.27 20.19 7.82
CA VAL A 9 21.22 19.00 6.95
C VAL A 9 22.22 17.91 7.36
N PRO A 10 23.50 18.22 7.65
CA PRO A 10 24.45 17.21 8.14
C PRO A 10 24.05 16.57 9.48
N GLU A 11 23.49 17.33 10.42
CA GLU A 11 23.00 16.81 11.71
C GLU A 11 21.79 15.88 11.52
N LEU A 12 20.89 16.23 10.59
CA LEU A 12 19.75 15.39 10.22
C LEU A 12 20.20 14.07 9.59
N PHE A 13 21.15 14.08 8.67
CA PHE A 13 21.70 12.85 8.09
C PHE A 13 22.42 11.99 9.12
N ALA A 14 23.22 12.62 10.00
CA ALA A 14 23.88 11.89 11.09
C ALA A 14 22.87 11.22 12.03
N ALA A 15 21.76 11.88 12.32
CA ALA A 15 20.69 11.33 13.14
C ALA A 15 19.90 10.23 12.39
N ALA A 16 19.56 10.45 11.11
CA ALA A 16 18.83 9.49 10.28
C ALA A 16 19.60 8.18 10.03
N THR A 17 20.93 8.21 10.13
CA THR A 17 21.82 7.05 9.96
C THR A 17 22.45 6.56 11.28
N ASN A 18 21.94 7.02 12.41
CA ASN A 18 22.37 6.53 13.72
C ASN A 18 21.45 5.40 14.17
N TRP A 19 21.97 4.19 14.23
CA TRP A 19 21.23 2.97 14.60
C TRP A 19 21.25 2.68 16.11
N THR A 20 21.85 3.55 16.92
CA THR A 20 21.86 3.38 18.38
C THR A 20 20.48 3.65 18.94
N CYS A 21 19.89 2.65 19.57
CA CYS A 21 18.60 2.77 20.24
C CYS A 21 18.68 3.76 21.40
N LYS A 22 17.75 4.69 21.47
CA LYS A 22 17.68 5.71 22.53
C LYS A 22 17.31 5.10 23.89
N GLU A 23 16.63 3.95 23.90
CA GLU A 23 16.16 3.29 25.13
C GLU A 23 17.14 2.27 25.67
N CYS A 24 17.70 1.40 24.83
CA CYS A 24 18.64 0.38 25.27
C CYS A 24 20.13 0.77 25.13
N GLY A 25 20.44 1.80 24.35
CA GLY A 25 21.80 2.28 24.14
C GLY A 25 22.66 1.40 23.23
N ALA A 26 22.06 0.38 22.62
CA ALA A 26 22.72 -0.60 21.77
C ALA A 26 22.35 -0.43 20.28
N ASP A 27 23.09 -1.06 19.37
CA ASP A 27 22.67 -1.20 17.97
C ASP A 27 21.46 -2.15 17.94
N CYS A 28 20.29 -1.62 17.58
CA CYS A 28 19.04 -2.33 17.66
C CYS A 28 18.96 -3.60 16.80
N GLU A 29 19.65 -3.64 15.68
CA GLU A 29 19.62 -4.83 14.81
C GLU A 29 20.50 -5.96 15.33
N GLU A 30 21.61 -5.64 16.01
CA GLU A 30 22.52 -6.65 16.52
C GLU A 30 22.08 -7.20 17.89
N GLU A 31 21.50 -6.35 18.76
CA GLU A 31 21.23 -6.71 20.17
C GLU A 31 19.75 -6.87 20.52
N CYS A 32 18.82 -6.16 19.83
CA CYS A 32 17.38 -6.26 20.11
C CYS A 32 16.66 -7.29 19.21
N GLY A 33 17.24 -7.69 18.07
CA GLY A 33 16.68 -8.67 17.14
C GLY A 33 15.41 -8.18 16.40
N GLU A 34 14.75 -9.09 15.67
CA GLU A 34 13.57 -8.81 14.83
C GLU A 34 12.32 -8.33 15.63
N ASN A 35 12.35 -8.42 16.96
CA ASN A 35 11.23 -8.03 17.83
C ASN A 35 11.46 -6.69 18.54
N CYS A 36 12.35 -5.83 18.04
CA CYS A 36 12.52 -4.50 18.63
C CYS A 36 11.29 -3.64 18.31
N GLU A 37 10.42 -3.48 19.30
CA GLU A 37 9.24 -2.58 19.21
C GLU A 37 9.63 -1.08 19.20
N HIS A 38 10.93 -0.78 19.31
CA HIS A 38 11.44 0.58 19.34
C HIS A 38 11.71 1.08 17.92
N ASP A 39 11.30 2.29 17.65
CA ASP A 39 11.60 2.99 16.39
C ASP A 39 13.10 3.37 16.35
N CYS A 40 13.93 2.40 15.98
CA CYS A 40 15.38 2.48 16.00
C CYS A 40 15.94 3.16 14.76
N GLY A 41 15.73 4.39 14.69
CA GLY A 41 16.23 5.33 13.70
C GLY A 41 15.54 6.66 13.92
N ASP A 42 16.22 7.75 13.70
CA ASP A 42 15.56 9.05 13.87
C ASP A 42 14.65 9.33 12.66
N TRP A 43 13.46 8.70 12.64
CA TRP A 43 12.43 8.96 11.62
C TRP A 43 11.96 10.42 11.63
N THR A 44 12.14 11.15 12.75
CA THR A 44 11.90 12.59 12.77
C THR A 44 12.91 13.31 11.88
N ALA A 45 14.18 12.87 11.89
CA ALA A 45 15.20 13.40 10.99
C ALA A 45 14.91 13.06 9.52
N VAL A 46 14.49 11.82 9.23
CA VAL A 46 14.07 11.41 7.88
C VAL A 46 12.90 12.26 7.38
N THR A 47 11.88 12.48 8.22
CA THR A 47 10.73 13.32 7.89
C THR A 47 11.15 14.77 7.65
N ALA A 48 12.06 15.31 8.47
CA ALA A 48 12.59 16.66 8.28
C ALA A 48 13.36 16.78 6.95
N LEU A 49 14.25 15.83 6.63
CA LEU A 49 14.98 15.77 5.35
C LEU A 49 14.04 15.72 4.16
N ARG A 50 13.01 14.85 4.22
CA ARG A 50 11.98 14.77 3.18
C ARG A 50 11.27 16.11 2.98
N GLY A 51 10.88 16.77 4.09
CA GLY A 51 10.18 18.07 4.06
C GLY A 51 11.01 19.23 3.55
N LEU A 52 12.34 19.22 3.81
CA LEU A 52 13.24 20.25 3.29
C LEU A 52 13.29 20.26 1.77
N GLY A 53 13.30 19.10 1.11
CA GLY A 53 13.27 18.97 -0.35
C GLY A 53 14.34 19.77 -1.09
N SER A 54 15.47 20.08 -0.43
CA SER A 54 16.52 20.93 -0.99
C SER A 54 17.51 20.18 -1.88
N ARG A 55 18.25 20.91 -2.72
CA ARG A 55 19.32 20.32 -3.53
C ARG A 55 20.42 19.68 -2.68
N GLU A 56 20.74 20.28 -1.53
CA GLU A 56 21.72 19.76 -0.59
C GLU A 56 21.29 18.38 -0.05
N VAL A 57 20.02 18.20 0.31
CA VAL A 57 19.49 16.91 0.76
C VAL A 57 19.55 15.86 -0.36
N LEU A 58 19.16 16.24 -1.58
CA LEU A 58 19.27 15.33 -2.72
C LEU A 58 20.71 14.86 -2.96
N ASP A 59 21.66 15.79 -3.03
CA ASP A 59 23.04 15.48 -3.34
C ASP A 59 23.66 14.58 -2.27
N GLU A 60 23.32 14.77 -1.00
CA GLU A 60 23.79 13.91 0.08
C GLU A 60 23.11 12.54 0.04
N ALA A 61 21.77 12.47 -0.14
CA ALA A 61 21.08 11.20 -0.28
C ALA A 61 21.60 10.37 -1.47
N LEU A 62 21.90 11.02 -2.61
CA LEU A 62 22.50 10.34 -3.77
C LEU A 62 23.88 9.73 -3.46
N LYS A 63 24.71 10.38 -2.64
CA LYS A 63 26.00 9.80 -2.21
C LYS A 63 25.77 8.57 -1.33
N LEU A 64 24.79 8.63 -0.43
CA LEU A 64 24.48 7.52 0.48
C LEU A 64 24.00 6.27 -0.26
N THR A 65 23.42 6.38 -1.46
CA THR A 65 23.04 5.19 -2.27
C THR A 65 24.21 4.30 -2.67
N THR A 66 25.43 4.76 -2.49
CA THR A 66 26.67 4.01 -2.80
C THR A 66 27.49 3.63 -1.56
N SER A 67 26.89 3.77 -0.36
CA SER A 67 27.51 3.37 0.91
C SER A 67 27.79 1.86 0.94
N ASP A 68 28.87 1.46 1.60
CA ASP A 68 29.14 0.04 1.87
C ASP A 68 28.11 -0.57 2.84
N ASP A 69 27.53 0.23 3.75
CA ASP A 69 26.49 -0.19 4.68
C ASP A 69 25.12 -0.23 3.99
N PRO A 70 24.48 -1.42 3.89
CA PRO A 70 23.14 -1.54 3.28
C PRO A 70 22.05 -0.77 4.02
N ARG A 71 22.17 -0.58 5.34
CA ARG A 71 21.22 0.23 6.12
C ARG A 71 21.23 1.67 5.66
N VAL A 72 22.42 2.20 5.38
CA VAL A 72 22.59 3.58 4.87
C VAL A 72 22.02 3.71 3.46
N ARG A 73 22.22 2.70 2.59
CA ARG A 73 21.62 2.71 1.24
C ARG A 73 20.09 2.63 1.28
N ALA A 74 19.54 1.80 2.16
CA ALA A 74 18.09 1.72 2.37
C ALA A 74 17.52 3.06 2.85
N ARG A 75 18.17 3.69 3.83
CA ARG A 75 17.78 5.02 4.33
C ARG A 75 17.84 6.09 3.26
N ALA A 76 18.81 6.02 2.35
CA ALA A 76 18.86 6.92 1.19
C ALA A 76 17.63 6.74 0.29
N ALA A 77 17.19 5.49 0.04
CA ALA A 77 15.97 5.21 -0.71
C ALA A 77 14.73 5.80 -0.02
N ASP A 78 14.61 5.63 1.31
CA ASP A 78 13.52 6.21 2.09
C ASP A 78 13.42 7.73 1.93
N ILE A 79 14.55 8.42 1.97
CA ILE A 79 14.59 9.89 1.81
C ILE A 79 14.20 10.27 0.38
N LEU A 80 14.81 9.63 -0.63
CA LEU A 80 14.58 9.92 -2.05
C LEU A 80 13.12 9.68 -2.48
N GLY A 81 12.49 8.62 -1.96
CA GLY A 81 11.11 8.26 -2.31
C GLY A 81 10.10 9.34 -1.99
N GLN A 82 10.37 10.19 -1.01
CA GLN A 82 9.42 11.21 -0.56
C GLN A 82 10.04 12.63 -0.47
N LEU A 83 11.15 12.86 -1.16
CA LEU A 83 11.84 14.15 -1.13
C LEU A 83 10.94 15.30 -1.62
N GLY A 84 10.81 16.33 -0.78
CA GLY A 84 10.02 17.54 -1.07
C GLY A 84 8.51 17.37 -0.94
N VAL A 85 8.02 16.36 -0.21
CA VAL A 85 6.57 16.19 0.06
C VAL A 85 6.00 17.46 0.74
N PRO A 86 4.81 17.96 0.29
CA PRO A 86 3.90 17.38 -0.71
C PRO A 86 4.23 17.71 -2.17
N ALA A 87 5.11 18.69 -2.44
CA ALA A 87 5.33 19.24 -3.78
C ALA A 87 6.24 18.39 -4.67
N ARG A 88 6.95 17.40 -4.09
CA ARG A 88 7.95 16.55 -4.77
C ARG A 88 9.03 17.33 -5.50
N THR A 89 10.23 17.34 -4.96
CA THR A 89 11.39 17.99 -5.59
C THR A 89 12.29 16.95 -6.27
N PHE A 90 12.88 17.32 -7.39
CA PHE A 90 13.83 16.48 -8.15
C PHE A 90 13.33 15.05 -8.49
N PRO A 91 12.07 14.86 -8.94
CA PRO A 91 11.48 13.53 -9.08
C PRO A 91 12.26 12.63 -10.05
N GLU A 92 12.84 13.18 -11.11
CA GLU A 92 13.62 12.43 -12.11
C GLU A 92 14.94 11.88 -11.55
N GLU A 93 15.65 12.68 -10.74
CA GLU A 93 16.88 12.24 -10.10
C GLU A 93 16.59 11.17 -9.04
N CYS A 94 15.54 11.37 -8.22
CA CYS A 94 15.09 10.40 -7.24
C CYS A 94 14.68 9.08 -7.90
N LEU A 95 13.86 9.13 -8.95
CA LEU A 95 13.40 7.97 -9.71
C LEU A 95 14.57 7.17 -10.29
N ARG A 96 15.52 7.85 -10.93
CA ARG A 96 16.70 7.20 -11.53
C ARG A 96 17.57 6.52 -10.46
N ALA A 97 17.79 7.17 -9.33
CA ALA A 97 18.57 6.60 -8.23
C ALA A 97 17.91 5.36 -7.63
N THR A 98 16.58 5.43 -7.43
CA THR A 98 15.79 4.32 -6.88
C THR A 98 15.74 3.13 -7.83
N ILE A 99 15.54 3.36 -9.14
CA ILE A 99 15.61 2.28 -10.15
C ILE A 99 17.02 1.65 -10.18
N ASN A 100 18.07 2.46 -10.00
CA ASN A 100 19.43 1.94 -9.93
C ASN A 100 19.65 1.01 -8.73
N LEU A 101 19.15 1.36 -7.55
CA LEU A 101 19.17 0.49 -6.36
C LEU A 101 18.43 -0.82 -6.64
N LEU A 102 17.19 -0.77 -7.12
CA LEU A 102 16.40 -1.98 -7.45
C LEU A 102 17.06 -2.88 -8.50
N SER A 103 17.86 -2.32 -9.39
CA SER A 103 18.46 -3.09 -10.49
C SER A 103 19.82 -3.68 -10.16
N ASN A 104 20.55 -3.14 -9.18
CA ASN A 104 21.96 -3.45 -8.95
C ASN A 104 22.29 -3.82 -7.51
N ASP A 105 21.41 -3.57 -6.54
CA ASP A 105 21.61 -4.01 -5.16
C ASP A 105 21.17 -5.48 -5.00
N ILE A 106 21.70 -6.15 -3.97
CA ILE A 106 21.38 -7.54 -3.65
C ILE A 106 20.84 -7.70 -2.22
N GLU A 107 20.93 -6.65 -1.42
CA GLU A 107 20.51 -6.68 -0.03
C GLU A 107 18.98 -6.51 0.09
N PRO A 108 18.25 -7.47 0.69
CA PRO A 108 16.78 -7.43 0.74
C PRO A 108 16.23 -6.11 1.28
N ARG A 109 16.76 -5.58 2.39
CA ARG A 109 16.33 -4.30 2.96
C ARG A 109 16.48 -3.11 2.02
N VAL A 110 17.51 -3.12 1.15
CA VAL A 110 17.71 -2.04 0.17
C VAL A 110 16.70 -2.17 -0.97
N LEU A 111 16.44 -3.39 -1.42
CA LEU A 111 15.45 -3.69 -2.44
C LEU A 111 14.04 -3.34 -1.96
N GLU A 112 13.69 -3.68 -0.73
CA GLU A 112 12.44 -3.33 -0.09
C GLU A 112 12.25 -1.81 -0.01
N ALA A 113 13.21 -1.09 0.59
CA ALA A 113 13.16 0.37 0.72
C ALA A 113 13.08 1.07 -0.65
N ALA A 114 13.83 0.58 -1.64
CA ALA A 114 13.78 1.10 -3.00
C ALA A 114 12.44 0.80 -3.71
N ALA A 115 11.82 -0.36 -3.45
CA ALA A 115 10.48 -0.66 -3.94
C ALA A 115 9.45 0.31 -3.34
N PHE A 116 9.43 0.49 -2.01
CA PHE A 116 8.56 1.48 -1.36
C PHE A 116 8.79 2.89 -1.90
N ALA A 117 10.05 3.30 -2.06
CA ALA A 117 10.39 4.59 -2.63
C ALA A 117 9.78 4.77 -4.03
N LEU A 118 9.83 3.72 -4.87
CA LEU A 118 9.25 3.73 -6.21
C LEU A 118 7.72 3.82 -6.22
N GLY A 119 7.05 3.29 -5.19
CA GLY A 119 5.60 3.46 -5.00
C GLY A 119 5.19 4.91 -4.74
N HIS A 120 6.10 5.72 -4.24
CA HIS A 120 5.87 7.15 -3.98
C HIS A 120 6.35 8.07 -5.09
N LEU A 121 7.06 7.59 -6.08
CA LEU A 121 7.61 8.36 -7.19
C LEU A 121 6.71 8.27 -8.44
N PRO A 122 6.88 9.19 -9.42
CA PRO A 122 6.10 9.13 -10.65
C PRO A 122 6.21 7.78 -11.36
N THR A 123 5.08 7.31 -11.90
CA THR A 123 5.01 6.04 -12.63
C THR A 123 5.79 6.14 -13.94
N GLU A 124 6.69 5.19 -14.16
CA GLU A 124 7.48 5.08 -15.39
C GLU A 124 7.68 3.60 -15.76
N PRO A 125 7.62 3.23 -17.06
CA PRO A 125 7.78 1.83 -17.49
C PRO A 125 9.06 1.14 -17.01
N ARG A 126 10.19 1.87 -16.95
CA ARG A 126 11.45 1.32 -16.42
C ARG A 126 11.36 0.94 -14.95
N GLY A 127 10.59 1.73 -14.16
CA GLY A 127 10.32 1.43 -12.75
C GLY A 127 9.48 0.16 -12.61
N THR A 128 8.39 0.04 -13.39
CA THR A 128 7.59 -1.19 -13.42
C THR A 128 8.42 -2.40 -13.79
N SER A 129 9.21 -2.33 -14.85
CA SER A 129 10.06 -3.46 -15.28
C SER A 129 11.14 -3.82 -14.26
N ALA A 130 11.61 -2.88 -13.44
CA ALA A 130 12.53 -3.16 -12.33
C ALA A 130 11.82 -3.92 -11.21
N LEU A 131 10.62 -3.49 -10.81
CA LEU A 131 9.80 -4.14 -9.79
C LEU A 131 9.39 -5.56 -10.19
N VAL A 132 8.93 -5.75 -11.42
CA VAL A 132 8.44 -7.05 -11.91
C VAL A 132 9.51 -8.14 -11.86
N LYS A 133 10.79 -7.81 -11.93
CA LYS A 133 11.88 -8.78 -11.77
C LYS A 133 11.97 -9.35 -10.35
N LEU A 134 11.41 -8.66 -9.37
CA LEU A 134 11.49 -9.00 -7.94
C LEU A 134 10.23 -9.67 -7.39
N ILE A 135 9.18 -9.89 -8.19
CA ILE A 135 7.92 -10.53 -7.73
C ILE A 135 8.08 -11.98 -7.25
N ALA A 136 9.19 -12.61 -7.53
CA ALA A 136 9.53 -13.95 -7.07
C ALA A 136 10.82 -13.95 -6.23
N HIS A 137 11.16 -12.82 -5.61
CA HIS A 137 12.30 -12.72 -4.71
C HIS A 137 12.08 -13.61 -3.48
N ASP A 138 13.13 -14.25 -2.97
CA ASP A 138 13.02 -15.18 -1.84
C ASP A 138 12.53 -14.48 -0.56
N ASP A 139 12.95 -13.25 -0.34
CA ASP A 139 12.55 -12.45 0.79
C ASP A 139 11.15 -11.89 0.59
N ARG A 140 10.25 -12.14 1.58
CA ARG A 140 8.85 -11.71 1.54
C ARG A 140 8.68 -10.19 1.64
N ASP A 141 9.58 -9.49 2.36
CA ASP A 141 9.47 -8.06 2.57
C ASP A 141 9.82 -7.30 1.29
N VAL A 142 10.74 -7.85 0.48
CA VAL A 142 10.97 -7.36 -0.89
C VAL A 142 9.72 -7.53 -1.74
N ARG A 143 9.07 -8.71 -1.73
CA ARG A 143 7.83 -8.93 -2.50
C ARG A 143 6.68 -8.04 -2.01
N PHE A 144 6.62 -7.78 -0.70
CA PHE A 144 5.64 -6.84 -0.11
C PHE A 144 5.86 -5.41 -0.62
N GLY A 145 7.09 -4.89 -0.59
CA GLY A 145 7.42 -3.59 -1.15
C GLY A 145 7.10 -3.50 -2.65
N VAL A 146 7.31 -4.60 -3.39
CA VAL A 146 6.96 -4.69 -4.82
C VAL A 146 5.44 -4.64 -5.01
N ALA A 147 4.65 -5.38 -4.23
CA ALA A 147 3.19 -5.36 -4.31
C ALA A 147 2.64 -3.96 -4.03
N PHE A 148 3.14 -3.30 -2.96
CA PHE A 148 2.83 -1.91 -2.66
C PHE A 148 3.13 -0.97 -3.83
N ALA A 149 4.33 -1.06 -4.40
CA ALA A 149 4.77 -0.16 -5.47
C ALA A 149 4.07 -0.39 -6.82
N LEU A 150 3.56 -1.60 -7.06
CA LEU A 150 2.77 -1.92 -8.26
C LEU A 150 1.33 -1.47 -8.12
N GLY A 151 0.82 -1.31 -6.90
CA GLY A 151 -0.51 -0.75 -6.63
C GLY A 151 -0.65 0.65 -7.25
N GLY A 152 -1.78 0.90 -7.93
CA GLY A 152 -2.04 2.15 -8.63
C GLY A 152 -1.32 2.32 -9.98
N ARG A 153 -0.55 1.32 -10.45
CA ARG A 153 0.01 1.30 -11.81
C ARG A 153 -0.97 0.67 -12.78
N THR A 154 -1.12 1.30 -13.93
CA THR A 154 -2.13 0.93 -14.94
C THR A 154 -1.54 0.21 -16.16
N ASP A 155 -0.22 0.03 -16.20
CA ASP A 155 0.40 -0.68 -17.32
C ASP A 155 0.16 -2.21 -17.23
N PRO A 156 0.04 -2.92 -18.36
CA PRO A 156 -0.31 -4.36 -18.38
C PRO A 156 0.70 -5.25 -17.66
N GLU A 157 1.98 -4.84 -17.59
CA GLU A 157 3.04 -5.59 -16.90
C GLU A 157 2.82 -5.55 -15.38
N ALA A 158 2.45 -4.39 -14.83
CA ALA A 158 2.12 -4.21 -13.41
C ALA A 158 0.86 -5.02 -13.04
N ILE A 159 -0.21 -4.93 -13.84
CA ILE A 159 -1.45 -5.68 -13.60
C ILE A 159 -1.19 -7.19 -13.61
N ALA A 160 -0.45 -7.69 -14.58
CA ALA A 160 -0.10 -9.11 -14.65
C ALA A 160 0.75 -9.56 -13.44
N ALA A 161 1.64 -8.70 -12.95
CA ALA A 161 2.43 -8.96 -11.75
C ALA A 161 1.57 -8.98 -10.49
N LEU A 162 0.67 -8.02 -10.31
CA LEU A 162 -0.29 -8.01 -9.20
C LEU A 162 -1.17 -9.27 -9.19
N ILE A 163 -1.71 -9.70 -10.35
CA ILE A 163 -2.47 -10.96 -10.46
C ILE A 163 -1.66 -12.15 -9.92
N ARG A 164 -0.36 -12.23 -10.22
CA ARG A 164 0.49 -13.29 -9.68
C ARG A 164 0.70 -13.17 -8.17
N LEU A 165 0.93 -11.96 -7.67
CA LEU A 165 1.16 -11.69 -6.26
C LEU A 165 -0.10 -11.92 -5.39
N THR A 166 -1.32 -11.90 -5.94
CA THR A 166 -2.51 -12.31 -5.17
C THR A 166 -2.47 -13.76 -4.71
N SER A 167 -1.56 -14.58 -5.24
CA SER A 167 -1.36 -15.99 -4.84
C SER A 167 -0.03 -16.21 -4.12
N ASP A 168 0.57 -15.16 -3.56
CA ASP A 168 1.81 -15.24 -2.79
C ASP A 168 1.61 -16.05 -1.49
N ASP A 169 2.68 -16.65 -0.97
CA ASP A 169 2.64 -17.39 0.29
C ASP A 169 2.52 -16.46 1.52
N ALA A 170 3.01 -15.22 1.42
CA ALA A 170 2.89 -14.21 2.46
C ALA A 170 1.54 -13.46 2.36
N ASP A 171 0.80 -13.41 3.46
CA ASP A 171 -0.51 -12.77 3.56
C ASP A 171 -0.48 -11.28 3.21
N GLY A 172 0.48 -10.52 3.75
CA GLY A 172 0.63 -9.11 3.44
C GLY A 172 0.90 -8.80 1.97
N VAL A 173 1.61 -9.71 1.26
CA VAL A 173 1.83 -9.58 -0.19
C VAL A 173 0.53 -9.81 -0.96
N ARG A 174 -0.25 -10.84 -0.58
CA ARG A 174 -1.57 -11.10 -1.18
C ARG A 174 -2.52 -9.95 -0.95
N ASP A 175 -2.50 -9.40 0.25
CA ASP A 175 -3.36 -8.30 0.66
C ASP A 175 -3.12 -7.05 -0.21
N TRP A 176 -1.88 -6.55 -0.26
CA TRP A 176 -1.54 -5.39 -1.08
C TRP A 176 -1.77 -5.61 -2.58
N ALA A 177 -1.50 -6.82 -3.08
CA ALA A 177 -1.79 -7.15 -4.48
C ALA A 177 -3.29 -7.14 -4.78
N THR A 178 -4.11 -7.65 -3.85
CA THR A 178 -5.58 -7.67 -3.96
C THR A 178 -6.15 -6.25 -3.89
N PHE A 179 -5.69 -5.44 -2.94
CA PHE A 179 -6.01 -4.00 -2.87
C PHE A 179 -5.68 -3.28 -4.18
N GLY A 180 -4.46 -3.46 -4.70
CA GLY A 180 -4.02 -2.83 -5.94
C GLY A 180 -4.90 -3.17 -7.14
N LEU A 181 -5.35 -4.43 -7.27
CA LEU A 181 -6.29 -4.83 -8.32
C LEU A 181 -7.70 -4.28 -8.08
N GLY A 182 -8.16 -4.24 -6.83
CA GLY A 182 -9.49 -3.72 -6.45
C GLY A 182 -9.66 -2.23 -6.72
N CYS A 183 -8.57 -1.47 -6.74
CA CYS A 183 -8.57 -0.03 -7.01
C CYS A 183 -8.41 0.33 -8.51
N LEU A 184 -8.19 -0.62 -9.41
CA LEU A 184 -7.92 -0.33 -10.84
C LEU A 184 -9.03 0.49 -11.49
N CYS A 185 -10.29 0.26 -11.15
CA CYS A 185 -11.43 0.99 -11.72
C CYS A 185 -11.44 2.49 -11.33
N GLU A 186 -10.73 2.89 -10.29
CA GLU A 186 -10.58 4.31 -9.92
C GLU A 186 -9.72 5.07 -10.96
N PHE A 187 -8.85 4.35 -11.68
CA PHE A 187 -8.02 4.91 -12.73
C PHE A 187 -8.66 4.75 -14.11
N ASP A 188 -9.07 3.52 -14.44
CA ASP A 188 -9.71 3.20 -15.72
C ASP A 188 -10.41 1.83 -15.61
N CYS A 189 -11.74 1.79 -15.71
CA CYS A 189 -12.50 0.54 -15.63
C CYS A 189 -12.23 -0.42 -16.81
N ASP A 190 -11.72 0.05 -17.95
CA ASP A 190 -11.34 -0.81 -19.08
C ASP A 190 -10.13 -1.72 -18.75
N LEU A 191 -9.36 -1.38 -17.72
CA LEU A 191 -8.25 -2.22 -17.20
C LEU A 191 -8.74 -3.46 -16.48
N VAL A 192 -10.00 -3.47 -16.04
CA VAL A 192 -10.58 -4.55 -15.25
C VAL A 192 -11.06 -5.68 -16.16
N THR A 193 -10.13 -6.49 -16.57
CA THR A 193 -10.37 -7.66 -17.42
C THR A 193 -10.85 -8.86 -16.60
N GLU A 194 -11.34 -9.92 -17.27
CA GLU A 194 -11.74 -11.14 -16.58
C GLU A 194 -10.60 -11.80 -15.77
N PRO A 195 -9.34 -11.81 -16.17
CA PRO A 195 -8.25 -12.27 -15.30
C PRO A 195 -8.13 -11.47 -13.98
N VAL A 196 -8.36 -10.15 -13.97
CA VAL A 196 -8.39 -9.34 -12.74
C VAL A 196 -9.56 -9.77 -11.86
N ARG A 197 -10.77 -9.89 -12.43
CA ARG A 197 -11.96 -10.34 -11.69
C ARG A 197 -11.78 -11.75 -11.11
N ALA A 198 -11.21 -12.67 -11.88
CA ALA A 198 -10.92 -14.02 -11.43
C ALA A 198 -9.93 -14.03 -10.24
N ALA A 199 -8.86 -13.25 -10.31
CA ALA A 199 -7.90 -13.12 -9.22
C ALA A 199 -8.55 -12.60 -7.92
N LEU A 200 -9.43 -11.60 -8.02
CA LEU A 200 -10.19 -11.09 -6.88
C LEU A 200 -11.18 -12.14 -6.33
N LEU A 201 -11.89 -12.86 -7.19
CA LEU A 201 -12.82 -13.91 -6.78
C LEU A 201 -12.13 -15.04 -6.00
N ASP A 202 -10.92 -15.42 -6.42
CA ASP A 202 -10.13 -16.43 -5.72
C ASP A 202 -9.75 -16.00 -4.30
N ARG A 203 -9.68 -14.69 -4.03
CA ARG A 203 -9.35 -14.14 -2.70
C ARG A 203 -10.55 -14.01 -1.76
N LEU A 204 -11.78 -14.17 -2.22
CA LEU A 204 -12.97 -14.18 -1.35
C LEU A 204 -12.95 -15.29 -0.29
N THR A 205 -12.13 -16.30 -0.46
CA THR A 205 -11.97 -17.42 0.48
C THR A 205 -10.56 -17.47 1.10
N ASP A 206 -9.79 -16.39 1.01
CA ASP A 206 -8.45 -16.32 1.60
C ASP A 206 -8.50 -16.52 3.12
N GLU A 207 -7.48 -17.12 3.70
CA GLU A 207 -7.39 -17.32 5.16
C GLU A 207 -7.19 -15.98 5.90
N HIS A 208 -6.54 -15.02 5.25
CA HIS A 208 -6.32 -13.69 5.81
C HIS A 208 -7.57 -12.82 5.67
N PHE A 209 -8.01 -12.22 6.80
CA PHE A 209 -9.24 -11.44 6.85
C PHE A 209 -9.21 -10.20 5.94
N ASP A 210 -8.10 -9.44 5.99
CA ASP A 210 -7.99 -8.18 5.23
C ASP A 210 -7.98 -8.47 3.73
N THR A 211 -7.25 -9.51 3.28
CA THR A 211 -7.25 -9.95 1.87
C THR A 211 -8.67 -10.30 1.37
N ARG A 212 -9.47 -11.00 2.19
CA ARG A 212 -10.88 -11.27 1.83
C ARG A 212 -11.69 -9.99 1.71
N SER A 213 -11.47 -9.07 2.63
CA SER A 213 -12.18 -7.79 2.68
C SER A 213 -11.82 -6.90 1.49
N GLU A 214 -10.55 -6.86 1.09
CA GLU A 214 -10.09 -6.14 -0.10
C GLU A 214 -10.67 -6.75 -1.40
N ALA A 215 -10.70 -8.08 -1.50
CA ALA A 215 -11.32 -8.76 -2.64
C ALA A 215 -12.83 -8.44 -2.74
N LEU A 216 -13.51 -8.44 -1.60
CA LEU A 216 -14.94 -8.18 -1.51
C LEU A 216 -15.28 -6.75 -1.95
N ILE A 217 -14.57 -5.75 -1.41
CA ILE A 217 -14.79 -4.35 -1.78
C ILE A 217 -14.36 -4.08 -3.23
N GLY A 218 -13.24 -4.66 -3.68
CA GLY A 218 -12.77 -4.56 -5.04
C GLY A 218 -13.83 -5.04 -6.05
N LEU A 219 -14.39 -6.23 -5.86
CA LEU A 219 -15.45 -6.77 -6.72
C LEU A 219 -16.74 -5.94 -6.65
N ALA A 220 -17.08 -5.40 -5.47
CA ALA A 220 -18.24 -4.52 -5.33
C ALA A 220 -18.08 -3.22 -6.10
N ARG A 221 -16.89 -2.58 -6.06
CA ARG A 221 -16.56 -1.40 -6.89
C ARG A 221 -16.67 -1.68 -8.38
N LEU A 222 -16.38 -2.92 -8.79
CA LEU A 222 -16.53 -3.36 -10.18
C LEU A 222 -17.95 -3.73 -10.58
N GLY A 223 -18.90 -3.65 -9.65
CA GLY A 223 -20.30 -4.07 -9.86
C GLY A 223 -20.42 -5.55 -10.23
N ASP A 224 -19.53 -6.41 -9.74
CA ASP A 224 -19.53 -7.84 -10.05
C ASP A 224 -20.51 -8.60 -9.17
N ASP A 225 -21.64 -9.01 -9.75
CA ASP A 225 -22.72 -9.68 -9.00
C ASP A 225 -22.30 -11.04 -8.39
N ARG A 226 -21.18 -11.62 -8.81
CA ARG A 226 -20.65 -12.87 -8.22
C ARG A 226 -20.22 -12.72 -6.76
N VAL A 227 -20.05 -11.49 -6.27
CA VAL A 227 -19.65 -11.20 -4.88
C VAL A 227 -20.86 -11.14 -3.90
N ILE A 228 -22.09 -11.11 -4.37
CA ILE A 228 -23.30 -10.87 -3.56
C ILE A 228 -23.41 -11.83 -2.37
N ASP A 229 -23.24 -13.13 -2.60
CA ASP A 229 -23.34 -14.12 -1.53
C ASP A 229 -22.23 -13.94 -0.48
N SER A 230 -21.02 -13.54 -0.91
CA SER A 230 -19.90 -13.25 0.00
C SER A 230 -20.15 -12.01 0.85
N VAL A 231 -20.73 -10.96 0.27
CA VAL A 231 -21.15 -9.75 1.02
C VAL A 231 -22.20 -10.11 2.06
N LEU A 232 -23.23 -10.90 1.69
CA LEU A 232 -24.25 -11.37 2.62
C LEU A 232 -23.65 -12.21 3.77
N ALA A 233 -22.69 -13.05 3.46
CA ALA A 233 -22.00 -13.85 4.48
C ALA A 233 -21.16 -12.96 5.42
N ALA A 234 -20.45 -11.97 4.88
CA ALA A 234 -19.65 -11.03 5.67
C ALA A 234 -20.51 -10.14 6.58
N LEU A 235 -21.67 -9.65 6.11
CA LEU A 235 -22.63 -8.86 6.90
C LEU A 235 -23.30 -9.66 8.04
N ARG A 236 -23.26 -11.00 7.99
CA ARG A 236 -23.86 -11.90 9.00
C ARG A 236 -22.81 -12.57 9.88
N ALA A 237 -21.54 -12.24 9.70
CA ALA A 237 -20.45 -12.78 10.52
C ALA A 237 -20.49 -12.20 11.94
N GLU A 238 -19.81 -12.86 12.88
CA GLU A 238 -19.67 -12.34 14.26
C GLU A 238 -18.83 -11.04 14.30
N LEU A 239 -17.89 -10.89 13.36
CA LEU A 239 -17.09 -9.69 13.15
C LEU A 239 -17.41 -9.13 11.77
N VAL A 240 -18.00 -7.95 11.73
CA VAL A 240 -18.36 -7.23 10.48
C VAL A 240 -17.43 -6.04 10.31
N GLY A 241 -16.61 -6.07 9.27
CA GLY A 241 -15.71 -4.96 8.92
C GLY A 241 -16.42 -3.88 8.10
N GLU A 242 -15.90 -2.65 8.12
CA GLU A 242 -16.44 -1.52 7.35
C GLU A 242 -16.54 -1.81 5.86
N LEU A 243 -15.53 -2.49 5.28
CA LEU A 243 -15.51 -2.82 3.85
C LEU A 243 -16.69 -3.70 3.41
N ALA A 244 -17.22 -4.55 4.31
CA ALA A 244 -18.43 -5.34 4.00
C ALA A 244 -19.68 -4.47 3.91
N VAL A 245 -19.81 -3.46 4.79
CA VAL A 245 -20.92 -2.51 4.80
C VAL A 245 -20.82 -1.59 3.58
N GLU A 246 -19.62 -1.07 3.26
CA GLU A 246 -19.37 -0.26 2.07
C GLU A 246 -19.69 -1.03 0.79
N ALA A 247 -19.24 -2.28 0.68
CA ALA A 247 -19.52 -3.14 -0.48
C ALA A 247 -21.02 -3.35 -0.71
N ALA A 248 -21.79 -3.54 0.36
CA ALA A 248 -23.25 -3.64 0.26
C ALA A 248 -23.86 -2.34 -0.28
N GLY A 249 -23.40 -1.19 0.18
CA GLY A 249 -23.81 0.12 -0.32
C GLY A 249 -23.50 0.32 -1.79
N LEU A 250 -22.28 0.03 -2.21
CA LEU A 250 -21.83 0.15 -3.61
C LEU A 250 -22.63 -0.73 -4.57
N LEU A 251 -22.92 -1.96 -4.18
CA LEU A 251 -23.76 -2.87 -4.97
C LEU A 251 -25.23 -2.46 -4.97
N ALA A 252 -25.67 -1.74 -3.93
CA ALA A 252 -27.02 -1.17 -3.79
C ALA A 252 -28.16 -2.19 -4.02
N ARG A 253 -28.01 -3.43 -3.49
CA ARG A 253 -29.02 -4.50 -3.64
C ARG A 253 -29.96 -4.57 -2.45
N LYS A 254 -31.28 -4.67 -2.70
CA LYS A 254 -32.31 -4.78 -1.63
C LYS A 254 -32.11 -5.99 -0.72
N GLU A 255 -31.49 -7.05 -1.21
CA GLU A 255 -31.24 -8.27 -0.46
C GLU A 255 -30.27 -8.09 0.71
N PHE A 256 -29.47 -7.01 0.74
CA PHE A 256 -28.61 -6.65 1.87
C PHE A 256 -29.38 -5.97 3.01
N LEU A 257 -30.56 -5.36 2.75
CA LEU A 257 -31.29 -4.57 3.72
C LEU A 257 -31.61 -5.28 5.05
N PRO A 258 -32.00 -6.57 5.08
CA PRO A 258 -32.22 -7.24 6.35
C PRO A 258 -30.95 -7.30 7.20
N ALA A 259 -29.83 -7.68 6.62
CA ALA A 259 -28.56 -7.78 7.35
C ALA A 259 -28.06 -6.40 7.80
N LEU A 260 -28.07 -5.39 6.93
CA LEU A 260 -27.67 -4.02 7.28
C LEU A 260 -28.53 -3.44 8.42
N ARG A 261 -29.88 -3.71 8.43
CA ARG A 261 -30.74 -3.24 9.50
C ARG A 261 -30.52 -3.93 10.84
N ASP A 262 -30.12 -5.21 10.81
CA ASP A 262 -29.76 -5.95 12.03
C ASP A 262 -28.48 -5.35 12.67
N LEU A 263 -27.52 -4.85 11.88
CA LEU A 263 -26.33 -4.18 12.36
C LEU A 263 -26.63 -2.94 13.23
N ARG A 264 -27.69 -2.19 12.95
CA ARG A 264 -28.08 -1.00 13.74
C ARG A 264 -28.20 -1.24 15.24
N SER A 265 -28.39 -2.47 15.66
CA SER A 265 -28.61 -2.80 17.07
C SER A 265 -27.28 -3.01 17.86
N TRP A 266 -26.14 -3.19 17.19
CA TRP A 266 -24.90 -3.59 17.84
C TRP A 266 -23.61 -3.13 17.15
N TRP A 267 -23.66 -2.74 15.88
CA TRP A 267 -22.48 -2.32 15.11
C TRP A 267 -22.34 -0.80 15.20
N ASP A 268 -21.35 -0.34 15.98
CA ASP A 268 -21.08 1.07 16.31
C ASP A 268 -19.75 1.59 15.70
N VAL A 269 -19.17 0.85 14.76
CA VAL A 269 -17.86 1.17 14.16
C VAL A 269 -17.95 2.43 13.30
N ASN A 270 -19.00 2.54 12.45
CA ASN A 270 -19.21 3.68 11.56
C ASN A 270 -20.72 3.79 11.22
N GLU A 271 -21.48 4.47 12.08
CA GLU A 271 -22.94 4.60 11.93
C GLU A 271 -23.32 5.36 10.65
N ASP A 272 -22.54 6.36 10.24
CA ASP A 272 -22.81 7.14 9.03
C ASP A 272 -22.70 6.27 7.78
N LEU A 273 -21.66 5.44 7.68
CA LEU A 273 -21.48 4.49 6.59
C LEU A 273 -22.63 3.48 6.52
N LEU A 274 -23.07 2.97 7.68
CA LEU A 274 -24.18 2.03 7.76
C LEU A 274 -25.48 2.63 7.22
N GLU A 275 -25.82 3.85 7.66
CA GLU A 275 -27.03 4.54 7.24
C GLU A 275 -26.98 4.90 5.75
N GLU A 276 -25.82 5.33 5.24
CA GLU A 276 -25.61 5.60 3.82
C GLU A 276 -25.81 4.32 2.99
N SER A 277 -25.20 3.21 3.39
CA SER A 277 -25.34 1.92 2.71
C SER A 277 -26.79 1.41 2.69
N ILE A 278 -27.52 1.62 3.80
CA ILE A 278 -28.95 1.30 3.85
C ILE A 278 -29.76 2.16 2.87
N GLN A 279 -29.46 3.46 2.80
CA GLN A 279 -30.12 4.38 1.86
C GLN A 279 -29.83 3.99 0.41
N GLN A 280 -28.61 3.67 0.07
CA GLN A 280 -28.21 3.22 -1.27
C GLN A 280 -28.95 1.95 -1.68
N CYS A 281 -29.06 0.97 -0.76
CA CYS A 281 -29.82 -0.26 -1.00
C CYS A 281 -31.36 -0.03 -1.10
N GLN A 282 -31.90 1.05 -0.54
CA GLN A 282 -33.32 1.44 -0.65
C GLN A 282 -33.63 2.23 -1.93
N GLY A 283 -32.65 3.03 -2.38
CA GLY A 283 -32.86 4.06 -3.42
C GLY A 283 -33.04 3.55 -4.84
N GLN A 284 -32.97 2.25 -5.11
CA GLN A 284 -33.27 1.70 -6.44
C GLN A 284 -34.76 1.67 -6.82
N GLU A 285 -35.64 2.38 -6.13
CA GLU A 285 -37.08 2.43 -6.45
C GLU A 285 -37.48 3.52 -7.47
N GLY A 286 -36.57 4.27 -8.08
CA GLY A 286 -36.93 5.48 -8.82
C GLY A 286 -36.42 5.67 -10.23
N SER A 287 -35.78 4.70 -10.88
CA SER A 287 -35.30 4.84 -12.28
C SER A 287 -35.92 3.83 -13.23
N ALA A 288 -37.27 3.78 -13.27
CA ALA A 288 -37.95 3.32 -14.46
C ALA A 288 -37.89 4.47 -15.48
N VAL A 289 -37.05 4.34 -16.49
CA VAL A 289 -37.04 5.24 -17.66
C VAL A 289 -38.42 5.21 -18.27
N PRO A 290 -39.14 6.36 -18.41
CA PRO A 290 -40.34 6.38 -19.21
C PRO A 290 -40.00 6.15 -20.66
N SER A 291 -40.66 5.21 -21.26
CA SER A 291 -40.67 4.85 -22.68
C SER A 291 -40.91 6.03 -23.64
#